data_53e39b05ac761e77ceefc1f501e2650e
#
_entry.id   53e39b05ac761e77ceefc1f501e2650e
#
_cell.length_a   1.000
_cell.length_b   1.000
_cell.length_c   1.000
_cell.angle_alpha   90.00
_cell.angle_beta   90.00
_cell.angle_gamma   90.00
#
_symmetry.space_group_name_H-M   'P 1'
#
loop_
_entity.id
_entity.type
_entity.pdbx_description
1 polymer ?
#
loop_
_entity_poly.entity_id
_entity_poly.type
_entity_poly.pdbx_seq_one_letter_code
_entity_poly.pdbx_strand_id
1 'polypeptide(L)'
;MSQIRRVLISVCIALSATALIAQTPGTTTTTQQEQKEETYTSPVTAETDKDVSDPRAMKLSLDDAIRTAVGQNLGVQVTRYGYREAGESLREAYGPFDWFTTADIEHSSRENPVSSQATASASRNTFVNLGVSQLLPTGGTYSIDFNNNRLVQTGGFTTVSPAFGSSLSLGLQQPLLRNFGMDINRRQITIARNTLGINSEEFRRILINTVVSTEQAYLDLVYARRFVDVQKEALFLARDQARITQIRINVGASAPLDILQPRVQIATTEESLIAAVAAVRDAEDQLRALLNLPQEEWDRPIVPTEAVTYNPMTINVQDSLARAFDLRPELRESQLTTANAQVQYTYARNQVRPKLDAIVNYTAAGLGGHAPIVDPATDQIIGFDSTGLPHAVGQVLGNDFPSWTVGVLVGVPVLNIGARAEAKRAELEVDRTRVLTDQTRQSIALEVRNTARAIDTAAKEITATKTAREAAEQNLDAERKRYENGMTTIFQVLQIQQQLSDARARELQALVAYNKAVSAYHRAVGDLLDVRNIKVEQEPVQEPRLFTFFDRYSWLNYEKQQSNANTEEKKK
;
A
#
# COMPACT_ATOMS: atom_id res chain seq x y z
N MET A 1 3.88 -40.53 -15.62
CA MET A 1 2.71 -41.38 -15.34
C MET A 1 1.56 -40.44 -15.15
N SER A 2 0.85 -40.22 -16.23
CA SER A 2 -0.52 -40.54 -16.62
C SER A 2 -1.56 -39.92 -15.62
N GLN A 3 -2.56 -39.20 -16.05
CA GLN A 3 -3.47 -39.28 -17.18
C GLN A 3 -4.20 -37.96 -17.47
N ILE A 4 -4.38 -37.78 -18.73
CA ILE A 4 -5.23 -36.82 -19.41
C ILE A 4 -6.71 -37.24 -19.26
N ARG A 5 -7.63 -36.30 -19.02
CA ARG A 5 -9.04 -36.47 -19.41
C ARG A 5 -9.61 -35.20 -20.06
N ARG A 6 -9.88 -35.38 -21.36
CA ARG A 6 -10.68 -34.50 -22.23
C ARG A 6 -12.15 -34.65 -21.88
N VAL A 7 -12.92 -33.53 -21.94
CA VAL A 7 -14.37 -33.56 -22.08
C VAL A 7 -14.76 -32.69 -23.28
N LEU A 8 -15.45 -33.33 -24.22
CA LEU A 8 -16.01 -32.78 -25.45
C LEU A 8 -17.25 -31.89 -25.12
N ILE A 9 -17.33 -30.80 -25.88
CA ILE A 9 -18.54 -29.96 -25.98
C ILE A 9 -19.33 -30.40 -27.23
N SER A 10 -20.57 -30.82 -27.05
CA SER A 10 -21.52 -31.09 -28.12
C SER A 10 -22.28 -29.83 -28.49
N VAL A 11 -22.26 -29.52 -29.79
CA VAL A 11 -23.09 -28.48 -30.44
C VAL A 11 -24.41 -29.12 -30.85
N CYS A 12 -25.54 -28.54 -30.42
CA CYS A 12 -26.84 -28.82 -30.98
C CYS A 12 -27.33 -27.63 -31.79
N ILE A 13 -27.41 -27.85 -33.10
CA ILE A 13 -28.10 -27.01 -34.09
C ILE A 13 -29.53 -27.50 -34.20
N ALA A 14 -30.50 -26.61 -33.97
CA ALA A 14 -31.91 -26.87 -34.30
C ALA A 14 -32.36 -25.89 -35.38
N LEU A 15 -32.60 -26.42 -36.57
CA LEU A 15 -33.40 -25.80 -37.64
C LEU A 15 -34.89 -25.87 -37.26
N SER A 16 -35.62 -24.79 -37.46
CA SER A 16 -37.07 -24.87 -37.60
C SER A 16 -37.57 -23.97 -38.73
N ALA A 17 -38.45 -24.56 -39.48
CA ALA A 17 -38.91 -24.22 -40.81
C ALA A 17 -39.90 -23.02 -40.87
N THR A 18 -39.80 -22.34 -42.01
CA THR A 18 -40.73 -21.34 -42.55
C THR A 18 -42.12 -21.91 -42.85
N ALA A 19 -43.17 -21.20 -42.42
CA ALA A 19 -44.51 -21.36 -42.94
C ALA A 19 -44.99 -20.06 -43.61
N LEU A 20 -45.26 -20.18 -44.89
CA LEU A 20 -45.80 -19.16 -45.78
C LEU A 20 -47.33 -19.20 -45.65
N ILE A 21 -48.01 -18.10 -45.34
CA ILE A 21 -49.49 -17.96 -45.45
C ILE A 21 -49.80 -16.73 -46.30
N ALA A 22 -50.64 -17.00 -47.28
CA ALA A 22 -51.09 -16.13 -48.36
C ALA A 22 -51.95 -14.94 -47.87
N GLN A 23 -51.81 -13.81 -48.54
CA GLN A 23 -52.65 -12.64 -48.42
C GLN A 23 -53.93 -12.80 -49.28
N THR A 24 -55.07 -12.37 -48.73
CA THR A 24 -56.29 -11.97 -49.49
C THR A 24 -56.59 -10.50 -49.19
N PRO A 25 -57.05 -9.71 -50.18
CA PRO A 25 -57.22 -8.27 -50.02
C PRO A 25 -58.66 -7.97 -49.50
N GLY A 26 -58.73 -7.08 -48.48
CA GLY A 26 -59.97 -6.61 -47.89
C GLY A 26 -60.00 -5.15 -47.55
N THR A 27 -60.67 -4.39 -48.37
CA THR A 27 -61.51 -3.21 -48.09
C THR A 27 -60.98 -2.08 -47.18
N THR A 28 -60.71 -0.95 -47.79
CA THR A 28 -60.45 0.38 -47.23
C THR A 28 -61.66 0.87 -46.41
N THR A 29 -61.44 1.09 -45.09
CA THR A 29 -62.33 1.94 -44.28
C THR A 29 -61.51 3.06 -43.70
N THR A 30 -61.70 4.28 -44.16
CA THR A 30 -61.08 5.51 -43.66
C THR A 30 -61.75 5.83 -42.33
N THR A 31 -60.99 5.57 -41.24
CA THR A 31 -61.35 6.07 -39.92
C THR A 31 -60.43 7.25 -39.63
N GLN A 32 -60.97 8.45 -39.59
CA GLN A 32 -60.29 9.63 -39.04
C GLN A 32 -60.03 9.37 -37.55
N GLN A 33 -58.78 9.09 -37.21
CA GLN A 33 -58.32 9.13 -35.82
C GLN A 33 -58.08 10.60 -35.47
N GLU A 34 -58.88 11.14 -34.57
CA GLU A 34 -58.57 12.31 -33.74
C GLU A 34 -57.22 12.05 -33.07
N GLN A 35 -56.18 12.74 -33.52
CA GLN A 35 -54.89 12.77 -32.83
C GLN A 35 -55.06 13.56 -31.53
N LYS A 36 -55.29 12.83 -30.44
CA LYS A 36 -55.09 13.31 -29.08
C LYS A 36 -53.63 13.71 -28.98
N GLU A 37 -53.34 14.99 -28.78
CA GLU A 37 -52.01 15.50 -28.48
C GLU A 37 -51.56 14.88 -27.17
N GLU A 38 -50.96 13.70 -27.22
CA GLU A 38 -50.17 13.18 -26.10
C GLU A 38 -48.92 14.03 -26.02
N THR A 39 -48.83 14.81 -24.97
CA THR A 39 -47.59 15.48 -24.56
C THR A 39 -46.58 14.39 -24.21
N TYR A 40 -45.82 13.96 -25.23
CA TYR A 40 -44.78 12.93 -25.06
C TYR A 40 -43.67 13.48 -24.18
N THR A 41 -43.75 13.23 -22.89
CA THR A 41 -42.64 13.40 -21.94
C THR A 41 -41.69 12.23 -22.15
N SER A 42 -40.44 12.50 -22.57
CA SER A 42 -39.43 11.45 -22.68
C SER A 42 -39.31 10.73 -21.34
N PRO A 43 -39.42 9.39 -21.27
CA PRO A 43 -39.25 8.65 -20.03
C PRO A 43 -37.92 8.94 -19.32
N VAL A 44 -36.87 9.29 -20.05
CA VAL A 44 -35.52 9.62 -19.54
C VAL A 44 -35.48 10.95 -18.81
N THR A 45 -36.24 11.99 -19.27
CA THR A 45 -36.36 13.26 -18.52
C THR A 45 -37.01 13.09 -17.16
N ALA A 46 -38.05 12.23 -17.10
CA ALA A 46 -38.74 11.95 -15.84
C ALA A 46 -37.91 11.13 -14.84
N GLU A 47 -36.97 10.32 -15.30
CA GLU A 47 -36.09 9.50 -14.45
C GLU A 47 -35.04 10.38 -13.73
N THR A 48 -34.36 11.28 -14.43
CA THR A 48 -33.35 12.17 -13.84
C THR A 48 -33.93 13.22 -12.90
N ASP A 49 -35.19 13.66 -13.10
CA ASP A 49 -35.86 14.58 -12.19
C ASP A 49 -36.29 13.87 -10.90
N LYS A 50 -36.57 12.57 -10.97
CA LYS A 50 -36.84 11.73 -9.79
C LYS A 50 -35.56 11.54 -8.95
N ASP A 51 -34.40 11.35 -9.58
CA ASP A 51 -33.13 11.16 -8.86
C ASP A 51 -32.75 12.38 -7.99
N VAL A 52 -33.01 13.61 -8.47
CA VAL A 52 -32.76 14.84 -7.71
C VAL A 52 -33.77 15.05 -6.59
N SER A 53 -35.02 14.60 -6.79
CA SER A 53 -36.12 14.72 -5.82
C SER A 53 -36.28 13.49 -4.92
N ASP A 54 -35.49 12.43 -5.10
CA ASP A 54 -35.53 11.23 -4.26
C ASP A 54 -35.14 11.61 -2.81
N PRO A 55 -36.02 11.39 -1.82
CA PRO A 55 -35.71 11.65 -0.43
C PRO A 55 -34.51 10.80 0.10
N ARG A 56 -34.16 9.73 -0.61
CA ARG A 56 -33.00 8.88 -0.30
C ARG A 56 -31.72 9.39 -0.94
N ALA A 57 -31.77 10.42 -1.80
CA ALA A 57 -30.58 10.95 -2.47
C ALA A 57 -29.52 11.38 -1.46
N MET A 58 -28.29 10.95 -1.66
CA MET A 58 -27.13 11.34 -0.85
C MET A 58 -26.65 12.73 -1.31
N LYS A 59 -26.90 13.75 -0.51
CA LYS A 59 -26.32 15.07 -0.73
C LYS A 59 -24.88 15.05 -0.24
N LEU A 60 -23.92 15.23 -1.14
CA LEU A 60 -22.49 15.07 -0.85
C LEU A 60 -21.76 16.36 -1.19
N SER A 61 -21.04 16.94 -0.20
CA SER A 61 -20.08 18.00 -0.45
C SER A 61 -18.72 17.42 -0.87
N LEU A 62 -17.88 18.23 -1.49
CA LEU A 62 -16.51 17.80 -1.86
C LEU A 62 -15.70 17.43 -0.61
N ASP A 63 -15.81 18.23 0.46
CA ASP A 63 -15.08 17.98 1.71
C ASP A 63 -15.55 16.68 2.40
N ASP A 64 -16.85 16.39 2.39
CA ASP A 64 -17.38 15.13 2.96
C ASP A 64 -16.94 13.93 2.11
N ALA A 65 -16.94 14.05 0.79
CA ALA A 65 -16.42 13.01 -0.12
C ALA A 65 -14.94 12.70 0.19
N ILE A 66 -14.12 13.74 0.33
CA ILE A 66 -12.69 13.58 0.66
C ILE A 66 -12.51 12.92 2.02
N ARG A 67 -13.22 13.39 3.07
CA ARG A 67 -13.13 12.79 4.42
C ARG A 67 -13.53 11.32 4.43
N THR A 68 -14.61 10.98 3.73
CA THR A 68 -15.09 9.61 3.62
C THR A 68 -14.05 8.74 2.88
N ALA A 69 -13.52 9.21 1.76
CA ALA A 69 -12.49 8.50 1.00
C ALA A 69 -11.22 8.28 1.83
N VAL A 70 -10.71 9.31 2.51
CA VAL A 70 -9.53 9.19 3.40
C VAL A 70 -9.77 8.18 4.53
N GLY A 71 -10.99 8.13 5.09
CA GLY A 71 -11.33 7.20 6.18
C GLY A 71 -11.58 5.76 5.73
N GLN A 72 -12.21 5.55 4.58
CA GLN A 72 -12.78 4.27 4.19
C GLN A 72 -12.15 3.64 2.94
N ASN A 73 -11.39 4.38 2.13
CA ASN A 73 -10.79 3.85 0.90
C ASN A 73 -9.89 2.65 1.17
N LEU A 74 -10.09 1.56 0.43
CA LEU A 74 -9.35 0.31 0.62
C LEU A 74 -7.85 0.45 0.34
N GLY A 75 -7.45 1.27 -0.62
CA GLY A 75 -6.03 1.55 -0.91
C GLY A 75 -5.32 2.24 0.26
N VAL A 76 -6.00 3.19 0.91
CA VAL A 76 -5.50 3.86 2.12
C VAL A 76 -5.38 2.86 3.28
N GLN A 77 -6.38 1.97 3.46
CA GLN A 77 -6.33 0.95 4.52
C GLN A 77 -5.18 -0.03 4.29
N VAL A 78 -5.00 -0.54 3.08
CA VAL A 78 -3.88 -1.45 2.73
C VAL A 78 -2.53 -0.79 3.06
N THR A 79 -2.35 0.47 2.68
CA THR A 79 -1.08 1.17 2.93
C THR A 79 -0.89 1.47 4.43
N ARG A 80 -1.98 1.69 5.18
CA ARG A 80 -1.92 1.81 6.65
C ARG A 80 -1.43 0.51 7.30
N TYR A 81 -1.89 -0.65 6.82
CA TYR A 81 -1.35 -1.94 7.27
C TYR A 81 0.11 -2.11 6.89
N GLY A 82 0.54 -1.69 5.69
CA GLY A 82 1.95 -1.70 5.29
C GLY A 82 2.84 -0.87 6.22
N TYR A 83 2.37 0.30 6.67
CA TYR A 83 3.07 1.10 7.67
C TYR A 83 3.18 0.38 9.02
N ARG A 84 2.10 -0.26 9.50
CA ARG A 84 2.12 -1.04 10.75
C ARG A 84 3.05 -2.26 10.64
N GLU A 85 3.01 -2.97 9.51
CA GLU A 85 3.92 -4.10 9.21
C GLU A 85 5.38 -3.67 9.22
N ALA A 86 5.71 -2.52 8.63
CA ALA A 86 7.06 -1.95 8.70
C ALA A 86 7.47 -1.59 10.14
N GLY A 87 6.51 -1.20 10.98
CA GLY A 87 6.71 -0.98 12.41
C GLY A 87 7.10 -2.27 13.15
N GLU A 88 6.41 -3.38 12.87
CA GLU A 88 6.76 -4.69 13.45
C GLU A 88 8.09 -5.21 12.88
N SER A 89 8.39 -4.99 11.61
CA SER A 89 9.69 -5.31 11.03
C SER A 89 10.83 -4.52 11.68
N LEU A 90 10.58 -3.28 12.11
CA LEU A 90 11.55 -2.54 12.92
C LEU A 90 11.76 -3.19 14.28
N ARG A 91 10.71 -3.69 14.93
CA ARG A 91 10.84 -4.42 16.20
C ARG A 91 11.58 -5.74 16.00
N GLU A 92 11.27 -6.50 14.95
CA GLU A 92 11.96 -7.74 14.58
C GLU A 92 13.46 -7.52 14.41
N ALA A 93 13.88 -6.38 13.84
CA ALA A 93 15.29 -6.05 13.63
C ALA A 93 16.09 -5.92 14.95
N TYR A 94 15.44 -5.79 16.10
CA TYR A 94 16.06 -5.84 17.42
C TYR A 94 16.25 -7.27 17.94
N GLY A 95 15.52 -8.28 17.39
CA GLY A 95 15.56 -9.65 17.84
C GLY A 95 16.95 -10.29 18.00
N PRO A 96 17.93 -10.03 17.10
CA PRO A 96 19.28 -10.56 17.26
C PRO A 96 20.00 -10.11 18.55
N PHE A 97 19.52 -9.05 19.20
CA PHE A 97 20.08 -8.52 20.45
C PHE A 97 19.32 -9.01 21.69
N ASP A 98 18.31 -9.85 21.52
CA ASP A 98 17.59 -10.44 22.63
C ASP A 98 18.44 -11.48 23.37
N TRP A 99 18.09 -11.72 24.62
CA TRP A 99 18.62 -12.80 25.42
C TRP A 99 18.11 -14.14 24.88
N PHE A 100 19.04 -15.02 24.57
CA PHE A 100 18.71 -16.37 24.14
C PHE A 100 19.06 -17.35 25.26
N THR A 101 18.05 -18.02 25.80
CA THR A 101 18.20 -19.03 26.85
C THR A 101 18.03 -20.41 26.26
N THR A 102 18.98 -21.29 26.51
CA THR A 102 18.95 -22.68 26.11
C THR A 102 18.85 -23.59 27.34
N ALA A 103 18.06 -24.61 27.27
CA ALA A 103 18.04 -25.71 28.20
C ALA A 103 18.13 -27.00 27.39
N ASP A 104 19.12 -27.83 27.71
CA ASP A 104 19.40 -29.07 27.01
C ASP A 104 19.44 -30.23 28.03
N ILE A 105 18.71 -31.28 27.77
CA ILE A 105 18.70 -32.51 28.56
C ILE A 105 18.90 -33.67 27.59
N GLU A 106 20.06 -34.34 27.71
CA GLU A 106 20.41 -35.45 26.84
C GLU A 106 20.79 -36.67 27.70
N HIS A 107 20.33 -37.85 27.28
CA HIS A 107 20.79 -39.11 27.81
C HIS A 107 21.34 -39.97 26.69
N SER A 108 22.61 -40.35 26.77
CA SER A 108 23.26 -41.20 25.80
C SER A 108 23.80 -42.49 26.44
N SER A 109 23.58 -43.63 25.80
CA SER A 109 24.14 -44.92 26.17
C SER A 109 24.91 -45.47 24.98
N ARG A 110 26.18 -45.81 25.21
CA ARG A 110 27.06 -46.35 24.17
C ARG A 110 27.73 -47.61 24.67
N GLU A 111 27.66 -48.66 23.90
CA GLU A 111 28.41 -49.92 24.10
C GLU A 111 29.44 -50.02 22.96
N ASN A 112 30.68 -50.28 23.31
CA ASN A 112 31.79 -50.38 22.37
C ASN A 112 32.41 -51.76 22.45
N PRO A 113 32.70 -52.43 21.33
CA PRO A 113 33.55 -53.60 21.34
C PRO A 113 34.96 -53.19 21.80
N VAL A 114 35.49 -53.85 22.80
CA VAL A 114 36.77 -53.52 23.40
C VAL A 114 37.80 -54.59 23.10
N SER A 115 38.98 -54.18 22.66
CA SER A 115 40.14 -55.03 22.44
C SER A 115 41.16 -54.98 23.59
N SER A 116 40.92 -54.20 24.62
CA SER A 116 41.78 -53.99 25.76
C SER A 116 40.99 -53.77 27.05
N GLN A 117 41.47 -54.29 28.15
CA GLN A 117 40.89 -54.04 29.48
C GLN A 117 40.99 -52.60 29.95
N ALA A 118 41.86 -51.79 29.32
CA ALA A 118 41.99 -50.37 29.61
C ALA A 118 40.83 -49.51 29.04
N THR A 119 40.02 -50.06 28.13
CA THR A 119 38.96 -49.33 27.46
C THR A 119 37.62 -49.66 28.09
N ALA A 120 36.79 -48.65 28.37
CA ALA A 120 35.45 -48.85 28.87
C ALA A 120 34.55 -49.54 27.82
N SER A 121 33.89 -50.64 28.19
CA SER A 121 32.99 -51.38 27.33
C SER A 121 31.61 -50.74 27.17
N ALA A 122 31.18 -49.99 28.17
CA ALA A 122 29.93 -49.24 28.10
C ALA A 122 30.10 -47.85 28.77
N SER A 123 29.45 -46.84 28.23
CA SER A 123 29.35 -45.52 28.83
C SER A 123 27.91 -45.01 28.73
N ARG A 124 27.37 -44.51 29.84
CA ARG A 124 26.08 -43.83 29.92
C ARG A 124 26.34 -42.42 30.39
N ASN A 125 25.91 -41.45 29.62
CA ASN A 125 26.08 -40.03 29.97
C ASN A 125 24.72 -39.35 29.95
N THR A 126 24.47 -38.54 30.99
CA THR A 126 23.29 -37.68 31.08
C THR A 126 23.76 -36.27 31.25
N PHE A 127 23.39 -35.39 30.33
CA PHE A 127 23.69 -33.96 30.36
C PHE A 127 22.43 -33.20 30.77
N VAL A 128 22.61 -32.17 31.58
CA VAL A 128 21.61 -31.16 31.90
C VAL A 128 22.31 -29.80 31.84
N ASN A 129 22.13 -29.09 30.74
CA ASN A 129 22.83 -27.86 30.48
C ASN A 129 21.84 -26.69 30.42
N LEU A 130 22.23 -25.56 30.97
CA LEU A 130 21.51 -24.31 30.92
C LEU A 130 22.47 -23.25 30.39
N GLY A 131 22.06 -22.53 29.33
CA GLY A 131 22.87 -21.48 28.73
C GLY A 131 22.08 -20.19 28.54
N VAL A 132 22.76 -19.07 28.67
CA VAL A 132 22.25 -17.73 28.31
C VAL A 132 23.29 -17.04 27.47
N SER A 133 22.88 -16.52 26.32
CA SER A 133 23.75 -15.78 25.42
C SER A 133 23.07 -14.55 24.86
N GLN A 134 23.88 -13.54 24.51
CA GLN A 134 23.41 -12.32 23.88
C GLN A 134 24.45 -11.74 22.92
N LEU A 135 23.98 -11.20 21.78
CA LEU A 135 24.78 -10.41 20.88
C LEU A 135 24.78 -8.95 21.35
N LEU A 136 25.96 -8.38 21.51
CA LEU A 136 26.14 -6.98 21.86
C LEU A 136 26.08 -6.07 20.61
N PRO A 137 25.62 -4.82 20.74
CA PRO A 137 25.60 -3.87 19.61
C PRO A 137 26.98 -3.58 19.02
N THR A 138 28.06 -3.85 19.77
CA THR A 138 29.46 -3.75 19.29
C THR A 138 29.85 -4.90 18.38
N GLY A 139 29.01 -5.97 18.27
CA GLY A 139 29.26 -7.20 17.55
C GLY A 139 29.89 -8.30 18.41
N GLY A 140 30.13 -8.02 19.68
CA GLY A 140 30.57 -9.03 20.62
C GLY A 140 29.43 -9.96 21.04
N THR A 141 29.78 -11.18 21.43
CA THR A 141 28.84 -12.13 22.05
C THR A 141 29.35 -12.50 23.41
N TYR A 142 28.49 -12.54 24.40
CA TYR A 142 28.82 -13.16 25.66
C TYR A 142 27.86 -14.33 25.91
N SER A 143 28.38 -15.34 26.64
CA SER A 143 27.60 -16.47 27.07
C SER A 143 27.88 -16.82 28.54
N ILE A 144 26.88 -17.36 29.20
CA ILE A 144 26.94 -17.93 30.54
C ILE A 144 26.32 -19.32 30.44
N ASP A 145 27.16 -20.32 30.58
CA ASP A 145 26.76 -21.71 30.39
C ASP A 145 26.99 -22.51 31.69
N PHE A 146 25.93 -23.08 32.24
CA PHE A 146 25.97 -23.99 33.39
C PHE A 146 25.72 -25.41 32.90
N ASN A 147 26.79 -26.20 32.82
CA ASN A 147 26.77 -27.52 32.26
C ASN A 147 26.94 -28.55 33.38
N ASN A 148 26.07 -29.57 33.38
CA ASN A 148 26.10 -30.66 34.33
C ASN A 148 26.05 -31.99 33.58
N ASN A 149 26.90 -32.92 33.95
CA ASN A 149 26.86 -34.25 33.38
C ASN A 149 26.99 -35.33 34.47
N ARG A 150 26.31 -36.46 34.24
CA ARG A 150 26.46 -37.68 35.00
C ARG A 150 26.98 -38.75 34.05
N LEU A 151 28.21 -39.17 34.27
CA LEU A 151 28.87 -40.20 33.47
C LEU A 151 28.99 -41.52 34.30
N VAL A 152 28.46 -42.60 33.75
CA VAL A 152 28.63 -43.95 34.26
C VAL A 152 29.41 -44.75 33.25
N GLN A 153 30.56 -45.24 33.63
CA GLN A 153 31.40 -46.12 32.79
C GLN A 153 31.49 -47.51 33.38
N THR A 154 31.46 -48.52 32.52
CA THR A 154 31.61 -49.93 32.87
C THR A 154 32.83 -50.48 32.14
N GLY A 155 33.74 -51.09 32.88
CA GLY A 155 35.03 -51.53 32.37
C GLY A 155 36.02 -50.37 32.19
N GLY A 156 37.27 -50.69 31.87
CA GLY A 156 38.36 -49.75 31.83
C GLY A 156 38.92 -49.33 33.20
N PHE A 157 39.98 -48.54 33.21
CA PHE A 157 40.55 -47.99 34.45
C PHE A 157 39.88 -46.67 34.82
N THR A 158 38.60 -46.71 35.20
CA THR A 158 37.88 -45.53 35.69
C THR A 158 38.02 -45.39 37.19
N THR A 159 38.57 -44.24 37.64
CA THR A 159 38.76 -43.95 39.06
C THR A 159 37.47 -43.46 39.73
N VAL A 160 36.55 -42.86 38.98
CA VAL A 160 35.28 -42.32 39.50
C VAL A 160 34.13 -42.78 38.61
N SER A 161 33.21 -43.59 39.14
CA SER A 161 32.01 -44.05 38.45
C SER A 161 30.90 -44.41 39.44
N PRO A 162 29.71 -43.72 39.42
CA PRO A 162 29.35 -42.59 38.56
C PRO A 162 30.18 -41.33 38.87
N ALA A 163 30.52 -40.57 37.80
CA ALA A 163 31.13 -39.26 37.92
C ALA A 163 30.05 -38.18 37.66
N PHE A 164 30.00 -37.14 38.50
CA PHE A 164 29.14 -36.00 38.37
C PHE A 164 30.03 -34.77 38.08
N GLY A 165 30.04 -34.31 36.84
CA GLY A 165 30.72 -33.07 36.45
C GLY A 165 29.77 -31.89 36.50
N SER A 166 30.24 -30.77 37.00
CA SER A 166 29.51 -29.51 36.92
C SER A 166 30.49 -28.41 36.47
N SER A 167 30.06 -27.50 35.65
CA SER A 167 30.86 -26.35 35.25
C SER A 167 30.02 -25.11 34.99
N LEU A 168 30.51 -23.94 35.40
CA LEU A 168 30.00 -22.64 35.05
C LEU A 168 31.01 -21.95 34.15
N SER A 169 30.66 -21.71 32.89
CA SER A 169 31.51 -21.08 31.91
C SER A 169 30.97 -19.68 31.56
N LEU A 170 31.86 -18.69 31.57
CA LEU A 170 31.62 -17.32 31.12
C LEU A 170 32.47 -17.09 29.88
N GLY A 171 31.83 -16.89 28.73
CA GLY A 171 32.47 -16.64 27.45
C GLY A 171 32.22 -15.21 26.98
N LEU A 172 33.25 -14.56 26.46
CA LEU A 172 33.16 -13.28 25.76
C LEU A 172 34.00 -13.36 24.48
N GLN A 173 33.36 -13.13 23.34
CA GLN A 173 34.03 -12.99 22.06
C GLN A 173 33.73 -11.60 21.49
N GLN A 174 34.74 -10.77 21.24
CA GLN A 174 34.58 -9.43 20.71
C GLN A 174 35.34 -9.30 19.39
N PRO A 175 34.65 -9.13 18.23
CA PRO A 175 35.32 -8.71 17.01
C PRO A 175 35.98 -7.33 17.19
N LEU A 176 37.16 -7.15 16.60
CA LEU A 176 37.93 -5.90 16.70
C LEU A 176 38.10 -5.20 15.35
N LEU A 177 37.95 -5.91 14.22
CA LEU A 177 38.06 -5.35 12.87
C LEU A 177 36.81 -5.63 12.03
N ARG A 178 36.69 -6.85 11.49
CA ARG A 178 35.50 -7.25 10.75
C ARG A 178 34.34 -7.50 11.74
N ASN A 179 33.16 -7.00 11.42
CA ASN A 179 31.97 -7.03 12.28
C ASN A 179 32.07 -6.21 13.57
N PHE A 180 33.10 -5.33 13.69
CA PHE A 180 33.21 -4.43 14.83
C PHE A 180 32.45 -3.13 14.58
N GLY A 181 31.74 -2.68 15.60
CA GLY A 181 31.10 -1.36 15.65
C GLY A 181 29.59 -1.38 15.58
N MET A 182 28.98 -0.36 16.19
CA MET A 182 27.52 -0.25 16.31
C MET A 182 26.84 -0.10 14.93
N ASP A 183 27.43 0.67 14.01
CA ASP A 183 26.86 0.92 12.69
C ASP A 183 26.78 -0.37 11.85
N ILE A 184 27.73 -1.29 12.08
CA ILE A 184 27.79 -2.57 11.37
C ILE A 184 26.74 -3.53 11.90
N ASN A 185 26.63 -3.66 13.21
CA ASN A 185 25.78 -4.66 13.83
C ASN A 185 24.33 -4.20 13.94
N ARG A 186 24.08 -2.89 14.07
CA ARG A 186 22.74 -2.29 14.07
C ARG A 186 22.22 -1.96 12.67
N ARG A 187 22.91 -2.37 11.59
CA ARG A 187 22.52 -2.03 10.22
C ARG A 187 21.08 -2.39 9.90
N GLN A 188 20.61 -3.56 10.36
CA GLN A 188 19.24 -4.01 10.09
C GLN A 188 18.22 -3.10 10.79
N ILE A 189 18.50 -2.65 12.01
CA ILE A 189 17.68 -1.65 12.71
C ILE A 189 17.64 -0.34 11.93
N THR A 190 18.79 0.13 11.44
CA THR A 190 18.84 1.37 10.64
C THR A 190 18.08 1.24 9.33
N ILE A 191 18.23 0.12 8.62
CA ILE A 191 17.49 -0.17 7.38
C ILE A 191 16.00 -0.28 7.66
N ALA A 192 15.59 -1.00 8.70
CA ALA A 192 14.19 -1.15 9.07
C ALA A 192 13.57 0.20 9.48
N ARG A 193 14.29 1.05 10.21
CA ARG A 193 13.85 2.42 10.54
C ARG A 193 13.69 3.30 9.29
N ASN A 194 14.61 3.24 8.35
CA ASN A 194 14.48 3.96 7.08
C ASN A 194 13.33 3.40 6.25
N THR A 195 13.10 2.08 6.26
CA THR A 195 11.97 1.42 5.59
C THR A 195 10.65 1.84 6.20
N LEU A 196 10.55 1.97 7.53
CA LEU A 196 9.38 2.55 8.19
C LEU A 196 9.14 3.99 7.72
N GLY A 197 10.21 4.79 7.58
CA GLY A 197 10.12 6.14 7.00
C GLY A 197 9.63 6.13 5.54
N ILE A 198 10.10 5.19 4.72
CA ILE A 198 9.63 5.00 3.33
C ILE A 198 8.13 4.68 3.31
N ASN A 199 7.67 3.74 4.13
CA ASN A 199 6.25 3.38 4.22
C ASN A 199 5.38 4.54 4.76
N SER A 200 5.94 5.39 5.65
CA SER A 200 5.29 6.62 6.08
C SER A 200 5.05 7.60 4.93
N GLU A 201 6.07 7.83 4.12
CA GLU A 201 5.96 8.72 2.95
C GLU A 201 5.08 8.09 1.84
N GLU A 202 5.13 6.78 1.65
CA GLU A 202 4.23 6.06 0.75
C GLU A 202 2.77 6.19 1.18
N PHE A 203 2.48 6.06 2.47
CA PHE A 203 1.15 6.30 3.02
C PHE A 203 0.68 7.73 2.70
N ARG A 204 1.55 8.74 2.89
CA ARG A 204 1.25 10.13 2.54
C ARG A 204 0.99 10.30 1.03
N ARG A 205 1.78 9.66 0.19
CA ARG A 205 1.62 9.67 -1.28
C ARG A 205 0.29 9.06 -1.72
N ILE A 206 -0.09 7.92 -1.13
CA ILE A 206 -1.38 7.28 -1.43
C ILE A 206 -2.55 8.13 -0.96
N LEU A 207 -2.46 8.76 0.22
CA LEU A 207 -3.47 9.73 0.67
C LEU A 207 -3.64 10.87 -0.33
N ILE A 208 -2.55 11.51 -0.75
CA ILE A 208 -2.58 12.59 -1.75
C ILE A 208 -3.28 12.11 -3.05
N ASN A 209 -2.89 10.94 -3.55
CA ASN A 209 -3.48 10.38 -4.77
C ASN A 209 -4.97 10.05 -4.58
N THR A 210 -5.37 9.51 -3.44
CA THR A 210 -6.78 9.22 -3.13
C THR A 210 -7.60 10.52 -3.09
N VAL A 211 -7.09 11.57 -2.46
CA VAL A 211 -7.76 12.88 -2.43
C VAL A 211 -7.94 13.42 -3.86
N VAL A 212 -6.88 13.43 -4.68
CA VAL A 212 -6.97 13.88 -6.08
C VAL A 212 -7.97 13.05 -6.87
N SER A 213 -7.93 11.73 -6.75
CA SER A 213 -8.86 10.84 -7.48
C SER A 213 -10.31 11.09 -7.05
N THR A 214 -10.54 11.34 -5.76
CA THR A 214 -11.87 11.66 -5.24
C THR A 214 -12.36 13.02 -5.74
N GLU A 215 -11.50 14.05 -5.72
CA GLU A 215 -11.81 15.36 -6.28
C GLU A 215 -12.15 15.28 -7.77
N GLN A 216 -11.35 14.55 -8.54
CA GLN A 216 -11.59 14.37 -9.97
C GLN A 216 -12.90 13.62 -10.25
N ALA A 217 -13.18 12.52 -9.53
CA ALA A 217 -14.43 11.78 -9.68
C ALA A 217 -15.65 12.61 -9.26
N TYR A 218 -15.53 13.41 -8.19
CA TYR A 218 -16.59 14.34 -7.78
C TYR A 218 -16.86 15.39 -8.86
N LEU A 219 -15.81 16.00 -9.43
CA LEU A 219 -15.93 16.98 -10.50
C LEU A 219 -16.49 16.36 -11.80
N ASP A 220 -16.16 15.08 -12.07
CA ASP A 220 -16.75 14.34 -13.19
C ASP A 220 -18.24 14.12 -12.99
N LEU A 221 -18.67 13.80 -11.78
CA LEU A 221 -20.09 13.67 -11.45
C LEU A 221 -20.82 15.02 -11.60
N VAL A 222 -20.22 16.12 -11.11
CA VAL A 222 -20.77 17.47 -11.30
C VAL A 222 -20.91 17.79 -12.79
N TYR A 223 -19.87 17.49 -13.58
CA TYR A 223 -19.91 17.67 -15.04
C TYR A 223 -21.03 16.85 -15.67
N ALA A 224 -21.10 15.56 -15.39
CA ALA A 224 -22.08 14.65 -15.98
C ALA A 224 -23.53 15.10 -15.69
N ARG A 225 -23.84 15.49 -14.45
CA ARG A 225 -25.17 16.00 -14.06
C ARG A 225 -25.50 17.32 -14.76
N ARG A 226 -24.55 18.28 -14.82
CA ARG A 226 -24.75 19.54 -15.53
C ARG A 226 -24.86 19.35 -17.04
N PHE A 227 -24.16 18.36 -17.59
CA PHE A 227 -24.29 18.02 -19.02
C PHE A 227 -25.68 17.45 -19.36
N VAL A 228 -26.28 16.67 -18.46
CA VAL A 228 -27.70 16.25 -18.58
C VAL A 228 -28.62 17.47 -18.64
N ASP A 229 -28.40 18.50 -17.82
CA ASP A 229 -29.21 19.72 -17.85
C ASP A 229 -29.08 20.43 -19.22
N VAL A 230 -27.87 20.48 -19.80
CA VAL A 230 -27.63 21.04 -21.16
C VAL A 230 -28.38 20.23 -22.22
N GLN A 231 -28.37 18.89 -22.14
CA GLN A 231 -29.08 18.04 -23.10
C GLN A 231 -30.62 18.13 -22.95
N LYS A 232 -31.13 18.28 -21.73
CA LYS A 232 -32.56 18.54 -21.49
C LYS A 232 -33.02 19.85 -22.13
N GLU A 233 -32.21 20.91 -21.97
CA GLU A 233 -32.51 22.19 -22.59
C GLU A 233 -32.44 22.10 -24.13
N ALA A 234 -31.44 21.42 -24.69
CA ALA A 234 -31.34 21.18 -26.13
C ALA A 234 -32.57 20.41 -26.67
N LEU A 235 -33.02 19.40 -25.93
CA LEU A 235 -34.22 18.64 -26.29
C LEU A 235 -35.49 19.51 -26.25
N PHE A 236 -35.60 20.35 -25.19
CA PHE A 236 -36.71 21.30 -25.10
C PHE A 236 -36.75 22.25 -26.31
N LEU A 237 -35.60 22.81 -26.69
CA LEU A 237 -35.47 23.71 -27.84
C LEU A 237 -35.78 22.99 -29.15
N ALA A 238 -35.35 21.76 -29.34
CA ALA A 238 -35.66 20.94 -30.53
C ALA A 238 -37.17 20.66 -30.67
N ARG A 239 -37.83 20.33 -29.54
CA ARG A 239 -39.29 20.11 -29.50
C ARG A 239 -40.07 21.38 -29.75
N ASP A 240 -39.68 22.50 -29.17
CA ASP A 240 -40.29 23.82 -29.42
C ASP A 240 -40.19 24.21 -30.91
N GLN A 241 -39.02 23.99 -31.51
CA GLN A 241 -38.78 24.24 -32.91
C GLN A 241 -39.67 23.36 -33.82
N ALA A 242 -39.85 22.07 -33.46
CA ALA A 242 -40.78 21.18 -34.20
C ALA A 242 -42.21 21.65 -34.09
N ARG A 243 -42.64 22.10 -32.90
CA ARG A 243 -43.97 22.70 -32.68
C ARG A 243 -44.18 23.96 -33.54
N ILE A 244 -43.22 24.88 -33.57
CA ILE A 244 -43.28 26.10 -34.41
C ILE A 244 -43.38 25.72 -35.90
N THR A 245 -42.55 24.77 -36.34
CA THR A 245 -42.55 24.30 -37.74
C THR A 245 -43.90 23.66 -38.08
N GLN A 246 -44.51 22.84 -37.20
CA GLN A 246 -45.83 22.24 -37.41
C GLN A 246 -46.92 23.32 -37.54
N ILE A 247 -46.92 24.37 -36.72
CA ILE A 247 -47.85 25.50 -36.83
C ILE A 247 -47.71 26.16 -38.19
N ARG A 248 -46.47 26.44 -38.65
CA ARG A 248 -46.21 27.06 -39.96
C ARG A 248 -46.72 26.19 -41.13
N ILE A 249 -46.59 24.87 -41.05
CA ILE A 249 -47.12 23.96 -42.04
C ILE A 249 -48.66 24.01 -42.03
N ASN A 250 -49.30 24.01 -40.85
CA ASN A 250 -50.75 24.05 -40.71
C ASN A 250 -51.37 25.34 -41.28
N VAL A 251 -50.65 26.47 -41.22
CA VAL A 251 -51.09 27.76 -41.81
C VAL A 251 -50.61 27.96 -43.26
N GLY A 252 -49.97 26.94 -43.86
CA GLY A 252 -49.47 26.99 -45.23
C GLY A 252 -48.20 27.85 -45.46
N ALA A 253 -47.49 28.21 -44.38
CA ALA A 253 -46.28 29.04 -44.44
C ALA A 253 -44.98 28.25 -44.60
N SER A 254 -45.03 26.90 -44.57
CA SER A 254 -43.89 25.97 -44.75
C SER A 254 -44.35 24.69 -45.47
N ALA A 255 -43.42 24.03 -46.17
CA ALA A 255 -43.70 22.77 -46.85
C ALA A 255 -43.94 21.63 -45.85
N PRO A 256 -44.82 20.64 -46.13
CA PRO A 256 -45.06 19.51 -45.25
C PRO A 256 -43.80 18.67 -44.93
N LEU A 257 -42.79 18.68 -45.81
CA LEU A 257 -41.52 17.98 -45.63
C LEU A 257 -40.61 18.64 -44.61
N ASP A 258 -40.79 19.93 -44.29
CA ASP A 258 -39.93 20.70 -43.37
C ASP A 258 -39.98 20.14 -41.93
N ILE A 259 -40.99 19.35 -41.56
CA ILE A 259 -41.09 18.69 -40.23
C ILE A 259 -40.07 17.55 -40.04
N LEU A 260 -39.55 16.98 -41.12
CA LEU A 260 -38.64 15.85 -41.04
C LEU A 260 -37.32 16.22 -40.33
N GLN A 261 -36.76 17.42 -40.63
CA GLN A 261 -35.51 17.90 -40.00
C GLN A 261 -35.64 18.04 -38.47
N PRO A 262 -36.63 18.79 -37.93
CA PRO A 262 -36.87 18.84 -36.47
C PRO A 262 -37.07 17.47 -35.81
N ARG A 263 -37.77 16.54 -36.49
CA ARG A 263 -37.95 15.16 -35.93
C ARG A 263 -36.64 14.40 -35.82
N VAL A 264 -35.76 14.50 -36.82
CA VAL A 264 -34.38 13.95 -36.73
C VAL A 264 -33.62 14.57 -35.58
N GLN A 265 -33.68 15.92 -35.44
CA GLN A 265 -32.99 16.61 -34.33
C GLN A 265 -33.50 16.18 -32.96
N ILE A 266 -34.82 15.97 -32.78
CA ILE A 266 -35.38 15.45 -31.54
C ILE A 266 -34.79 14.07 -31.25
N ALA A 267 -34.80 13.15 -32.23
CA ALA A 267 -34.29 11.80 -32.03
C ALA A 267 -32.81 11.75 -31.67
N THR A 268 -31.96 12.55 -32.35
CA THR A 268 -30.52 12.64 -32.05
C THR A 268 -30.23 13.27 -30.68
N THR A 269 -31.03 14.26 -30.26
CA THR A 269 -30.90 14.88 -28.95
C THR A 269 -31.37 13.94 -27.82
N GLU A 270 -32.43 13.15 -28.07
CA GLU A 270 -32.88 12.10 -27.14
C GLU A 270 -31.81 11.01 -26.96
N GLU A 271 -31.18 10.57 -28.05
CA GLU A 271 -30.01 9.66 -27.96
C GLU A 271 -28.89 10.23 -27.10
N SER A 272 -28.51 11.49 -27.34
CA SER A 272 -27.49 12.20 -26.56
C SER A 272 -27.88 12.32 -25.08
N LEU A 273 -29.15 12.55 -24.78
CA LEU A 273 -29.66 12.60 -23.41
C LEU A 273 -29.56 11.24 -22.71
N ILE A 274 -29.91 10.14 -23.40
CA ILE A 274 -29.78 8.78 -22.87
C ILE A 274 -28.32 8.48 -22.52
N ALA A 275 -27.39 8.81 -23.43
CA ALA A 275 -25.96 8.65 -23.18
C ALA A 275 -25.46 9.51 -22.00
N ALA A 276 -25.95 10.75 -21.88
CA ALA A 276 -25.60 11.62 -20.76
C ALA A 276 -26.09 11.08 -19.40
N VAL A 277 -27.29 10.51 -19.35
CA VAL A 277 -27.82 9.87 -18.13
C VAL A 277 -27.02 8.63 -17.74
N ALA A 278 -26.61 7.81 -18.72
CA ALA A 278 -25.71 6.68 -18.45
C ALA A 278 -24.37 7.15 -17.86
N ALA A 279 -23.79 8.23 -18.42
CA ALA A 279 -22.53 8.80 -17.91
C ALA A 279 -22.65 9.34 -16.46
N VAL A 280 -23.82 9.79 -16.02
CA VAL A 280 -24.05 10.15 -14.60
C VAL A 280 -23.91 8.91 -13.73
N ARG A 281 -24.51 7.79 -14.10
CA ARG A 281 -24.45 6.54 -13.32
C ARG A 281 -23.02 6.00 -13.26
N ASP A 282 -22.31 6.03 -14.39
CA ASP A 282 -20.90 5.62 -14.42
C ASP A 282 -20.03 6.49 -13.49
N ALA A 283 -20.26 7.80 -13.46
CA ALA A 283 -19.54 8.71 -12.56
C ALA A 283 -19.91 8.50 -11.08
N GLU A 284 -21.19 8.19 -10.78
CA GLU A 284 -21.62 7.81 -9.44
C GLU A 284 -20.95 6.53 -8.96
N ASP A 285 -20.89 5.50 -9.81
CA ASP A 285 -20.27 4.23 -9.47
C ASP A 285 -18.75 4.36 -9.22
N GLN A 286 -18.07 5.18 -10.03
CA GLN A 286 -16.66 5.50 -9.79
C GLN A 286 -16.45 6.20 -8.42
N LEU A 287 -17.32 7.14 -8.08
CA LEU A 287 -17.24 7.83 -6.80
C LEU A 287 -17.58 6.89 -5.63
N ARG A 288 -18.62 6.04 -5.74
CA ARG A 288 -18.98 5.00 -4.75
C ARG A 288 -17.81 4.06 -4.46
N ALA A 289 -17.13 3.62 -5.52
CA ALA A 289 -15.96 2.74 -5.38
C ALA A 289 -14.81 3.43 -4.64
N LEU A 290 -14.53 4.71 -4.92
CA LEU A 290 -13.49 5.48 -4.21
C LEU A 290 -13.84 5.71 -2.74
N LEU A 291 -15.12 5.96 -2.45
CA LEU A 291 -15.64 6.15 -1.09
C LEU A 291 -15.78 4.84 -0.31
N ASN A 292 -15.69 3.68 -0.98
CA ASN A 292 -15.94 2.36 -0.43
C ASN A 292 -17.29 2.28 0.32
N LEU A 293 -18.35 2.78 -0.34
CA LEU A 293 -19.68 2.75 0.25
C LEU A 293 -20.21 1.31 0.35
N PRO A 294 -21.02 0.99 1.40
CA PRO A 294 -21.68 -0.30 1.54
C PRO A 294 -22.58 -0.59 0.33
N GLN A 295 -22.73 -1.86 -0.03
CA GLN A 295 -23.50 -2.25 -1.22
C GLN A 295 -24.96 -1.83 -1.16
N GLU A 296 -25.54 -1.71 0.04
CA GLU A 296 -26.91 -1.23 0.25
C GLU A 296 -27.10 0.24 -0.14
N GLU A 297 -26.02 1.02 -0.23
CA GLU A 297 -26.05 2.43 -0.62
C GLU A 297 -25.78 2.66 -2.10
N TRP A 298 -25.48 1.62 -2.87
CA TRP A 298 -25.15 1.75 -4.29
C TRP A 298 -26.35 2.18 -5.16
N ASP A 299 -27.58 1.87 -4.74
CA ASP A 299 -28.79 2.28 -5.47
C ASP A 299 -29.25 3.71 -5.14
N ARG A 300 -28.56 4.44 -4.24
CA ARG A 300 -28.89 5.80 -3.86
C ARG A 300 -28.24 6.80 -4.81
N PRO A 301 -28.99 7.72 -5.42
CA PRO A 301 -28.39 8.76 -6.26
C PRO A 301 -27.49 9.67 -5.44
N ILE A 302 -26.32 10.07 -5.99
CA ILE A 302 -25.41 11.02 -5.34
C ILE A 302 -25.63 12.41 -5.95
N VAL A 303 -26.05 13.38 -5.14
CA VAL A 303 -26.29 14.75 -5.57
C VAL A 303 -25.17 15.66 -5.02
N PRO A 304 -24.25 16.14 -5.88
CA PRO A 304 -23.24 17.10 -5.48
C PRO A 304 -23.88 18.40 -5.00
N THR A 305 -23.43 18.95 -3.86
CA THR A 305 -23.97 20.19 -3.30
C THR A 305 -23.24 21.44 -3.77
N GLU A 306 -22.01 21.28 -4.27
CA GLU A 306 -21.17 22.40 -4.68
C GLU A 306 -21.20 22.61 -6.18
N ALA A 307 -21.28 23.87 -6.58
CA ALA A 307 -21.13 24.26 -7.97
C ALA A 307 -19.65 24.50 -8.30
N VAL A 308 -19.25 24.11 -9.52
CA VAL A 308 -17.89 24.39 -10.01
C VAL A 308 -17.75 25.90 -10.24
N THR A 309 -16.79 26.51 -9.53
CA THR A 309 -16.50 27.96 -9.62
C THR A 309 -15.13 28.18 -10.19
N TYR A 310 -14.94 29.32 -10.85
CA TYR A 310 -13.64 29.77 -11.35
C TYR A 310 -13.02 30.78 -10.37
N ASN A 311 -11.95 30.37 -9.69
CA ASN A 311 -11.15 31.21 -8.82
C ASN A 311 -9.76 31.38 -9.45
N PRO A 312 -9.42 32.54 -10.02
CA PRO A 312 -8.14 32.72 -10.69
C PRO A 312 -6.97 32.59 -9.70
N MET A 313 -5.98 31.79 -10.08
CA MET A 313 -4.78 31.53 -9.29
C MET A 313 -3.54 32.05 -10.01
N THR A 314 -2.68 32.80 -9.31
CA THR A 314 -1.38 33.21 -9.83
C THR A 314 -0.29 32.27 -9.31
N ILE A 315 0.52 31.71 -10.21
CA ILE A 315 1.52 30.70 -9.89
C ILE A 315 2.93 31.29 -10.09
N ASN A 316 3.76 31.21 -9.04
CA ASN A 316 5.20 31.41 -9.16
C ASN A 316 5.86 30.02 -9.27
N VAL A 317 6.36 29.69 -10.46
CA VAL A 317 6.94 28.37 -10.74
C VAL A 317 8.20 28.11 -9.89
N GLN A 318 9.00 29.13 -9.57
CA GLN A 318 10.23 28.95 -8.77
C GLN A 318 9.89 28.58 -7.31
N ASP A 319 8.95 29.29 -6.70
CA ASP A 319 8.50 28.99 -5.33
C ASP A 319 7.81 27.62 -5.28
N SER A 320 7.03 27.28 -6.32
CA SER A 320 6.39 25.96 -6.44
C SER A 320 7.39 24.83 -6.52
N LEU A 321 8.49 25.00 -7.27
CA LEU A 321 9.57 24.01 -7.35
C LEU A 321 10.30 23.85 -6.01
N ALA A 322 10.60 24.94 -5.31
CA ALA A 322 11.24 24.87 -4.00
C ALA A 322 10.37 24.09 -3.01
N ARG A 323 9.07 24.45 -2.93
CA ARG A 323 8.11 23.74 -2.08
C ARG A 323 7.95 22.26 -2.46
N ALA A 324 7.90 21.95 -3.76
CA ALA A 324 7.78 20.56 -4.21
C ALA A 324 8.98 19.71 -3.80
N PHE A 325 10.21 20.25 -3.84
CA PHE A 325 11.40 19.51 -3.38
C PHE A 325 11.43 19.28 -1.87
N ASP A 326 10.72 20.09 -1.10
CA ASP A 326 10.62 19.92 0.36
C ASP A 326 9.46 18.99 0.77
N LEU A 327 8.32 19.05 0.05
CA LEU A 327 7.07 18.43 0.47
C LEU A 327 6.77 17.09 -0.20
N ARG A 328 7.38 16.80 -1.38
CA ARG A 328 7.06 15.60 -2.16
C ARG A 328 7.56 14.30 -1.49
N PRO A 329 6.64 13.38 -1.17
CA PRO A 329 6.99 12.10 -0.54
C PRO A 329 7.98 11.27 -1.35
N GLU A 330 7.85 11.24 -2.68
CA GLU A 330 8.69 10.42 -3.57
C GLU A 330 10.17 10.81 -3.50
N LEU A 331 10.47 12.08 -3.29
CA LEU A 331 11.86 12.52 -3.13
C LEU A 331 12.41 12.04 -1.80
N ARG A 332 11.61 12.08 -0.73
CA ARG A 332 11.99 11.58 0.58
C ARG A 332 12.18 10.07 0.59
N GLU A 333 11.27 9.32 -0.05
CA GLU A 333 11.39 7.87 -0.26
C GLU A 333 12.72 7.52 -0.96
N SER A 334 13.05 8.24 -2.04
CA SER A 334 14.29 8.03 -2.79
C SER A 334 15.56 8.34 -1.98
N GLN A 335 15.54 9.40 -1.15
CA GLN A 335 16.62 9.74 -0.23
C GLN A 335 16.85 8.65 0.82
N LEU A 336 15.78 8.12 1.43
CA LEU A 336 15.85 7.03 2.41
C LEU A 336 16.34 5.73 1.76
N THR A 337 15.94 5.46 0.53
CA THR A 337 16.46 4.32 -0.25
C THR A 337 17.97 4.46 -0.50
N THR A 338 18.44 5.65 -0.84
CA THR A 338 19.88 5.94 -0.99
C THR A 338 20.61 5.79 0.35
N ALA A 339 19.99 6.20 1.46
CA ALA A 339 20.57 6.01 2.80
C ALA A 339 20.70 4.51 3.15
N ASN A 340 19.72 3.68 2.78
CA ASN A 340 19.80 2.22 2.95
C ASN A 340 20.95 1.61 2.13
N ALA A 341 21.12 2.03 0.88
CA ALA A 341 22.25 1.60 0.06
C ALA A 341 23.59 2.00 0.69
N GLN A 342 23.70 3.20 1.27
CA GLN A 342 24.89 3.68 1.98
C GLN A 342 25.21 2.84 3.23
N VAL A 343 24.19 2.45 3.99
CA VAL A 343 24.34 1.54 5.15
C VAL A 343 24.86 0.19 4.69
N GLN A 344 24.31 -0.35 3.61
CA GLN A 344 24.75 -1.63 3.06
C GLN A 344 26.18 -1.57 2.49
N TYR A 345 26.55 -0.47 1.84
CA TYR A 345 27.94 -0.23 1.40
C TYR A 345 28.91 -0.19 2.57
N THR A 346 28.57 0.51 3.66
CA THR A 346 29.39 0.60 4.87
C THR A 346 29.63 -0.79 5.46
N TYR A 347 28.60 -1.63 5.51
CA TYR A 347 28.73 -3.03 5.93
C TYR A 347 29.62 -3.83 4.98
N ALA A 348 29.36 -3.81 3.67
CA ALA A 348 30.12 -4.56 2.69
C ALA A 348 31.61 -4.18 2.71
N ARG A 349 31.92 -2.89 2.86
CA ARG A 349 33.29 -2.39 3.05
C ARG A 349 33.95 -2.92 4.33
N ASN A 350 33.21 -3.06 5.43
CA ASN A 350 33.70 -3.65 6.66
C ASN A 350 34.04 -5.15 6.47
N GLN A 351 33.27 -5.89 5.65
CA GLN A 351 33.52 -7.31 5.37
C GLN A 351 34.82 -7.58 4.61
N VAL A 352 35.41 -6.57 3.97
CA VAL A 352 36.73 -6.68 3.31
C VAL A 352 37.87 -6.78 4.35
N ARG A 353 37.66 -6.31 5.59
CA ARG A 353 38.67 -6.32 6.65
C ARG A 353 38.99 -7.76 7.10
N PRO A 354 40.21 -8.01 7.57
CA PRO A 354 40.56 -9.24 8.24
C PRO A 354 39.67 -9.52 9.46
N LYS A 355 39.48 -10.79 9.78
CA LYS A 355 38.89 -11.19 11.05
C LYS A 355 39.93 -11.07 12.16
N LEU A 356 39.62 -10.36 13.22
CA LEU A 356 40.41 -10.23 14.43
C LEU A 356 39.45 -10.20 15.61
N ASP A 357 39.40 -11.28 16.37
CA ASP A 357 38.50 -11.41 17.50
C ASP A 357 39.30 -11.61 18.77
N ALA A 358 38.95 -10.87 19.81
CA ALA A 358 39.40 -11.14 21.17
C ALA A 358 38.46 -12.17 21.81
N ILE A 359 39.01 -13.18 22.44
CA ILE A 359 38.28 -14.25 23.12
C ILE A 359 38.74 -14.29 24.57
N VAL A 360 37.76 -14.29 25.47
CA VAL A 360 37.99 -14.48 26.91
C VAL A 360 36.99 -15.54 27.40
N ASN A 361 37.50 -16.62 27.95
CA ASN A 361 36.71 -17.64 28.59
C ASN A 361 37.19 -17.82 30.02
N TYR A 362 36.24 -17.93 30.93
CA TYR A 362 36.46 -18.29 32.33
C TYR A 362 35.52 -19.48 32.68
N THR A 363 36.07 -20.52 33.31
CA THR A 363 35.29 -21.70 33.68
C THR A 363 35.67 -22.10 35.11
N ALA A 364 34.66 -22.19 35.98
CA ALA A 364 34.78 -22.85 37.27
C ALA A 364 34.23 -24.26 37.09
N ALA A 365 35.01 -25.26 37.48
CA ALA A 365 34.63 -26.66 37.33
C ALA A 365 34.51 -27.35 38.71
N GLY A 366 33.73 -28.44 38.76
CA GLY A 366 33.61 -29.27 39.94
C GLY A 366 33.34 -30.72 39.54
N LEU A 367 33.84 -31.62 40.35
CA LEU A 367 33.70 -33.07 40.17
C LEU A 367 33.25 -33.72 41.48
N GLY A 368 32.18 -34.50 41.41
CA GLY A 368 31.74 -35.40 42.45
C GLY A 368 31.60 -36.83 41.90
N GLY A 369 31.44 -37.78 42.75
CA GLY A 369 31.21 -39.14 42.28
C GLY A 369 31.63 -40.20 43.34
N HIS A 370 31.68 -41.41 42.85
CA HIS A 370 32.11 -42.53 43.64
C HIS A 370 33.54 -42.89 43.29
N ALA A 371 34.46 -42.50 44.17
CA ALA A 371 35.90 -42.67 43.98
C ALA A 371 36.52 -43.60 45.05
N PRO A 372 37.39 -44.53 44.66
CA PRO A 372 38.08 -45.35 45.63
C PRO A 372 39.12 -44.52 46.40
N ILE A 373 39.19 -44.68 47.69
CA ILE A 373 40.26 -44.17 48.55
C ILE A 373 41.36 -45.23 48.55
N VAL A 374 42.50 -44.89 47.96
CA VAL A 374 43.64 -45.80 47.85
C VAL A 374 44.65 -45.42 48.93
N ASP A 375 45.13 -46.43 49.71
CA ASP A 375 46.23 -46.24 50.65
C ASP A 375 47.53 -46.00 49.89
N PRO A 376 48.20 -44.82 50.03
CA PRO A 376 49.39 -44.47 49.29
C PRO A 376 50.59 -45.39 49.55
N ALA A 377 50.56 -46.15 50.68
CA ALA A 377 51.66 -47.04 51.07
C ALA A 377 51.49 -48.48 50.55
N THR A 378 50.25 -48.92 50.35
CA THR A 378 49.94 -50.32 49.97
C THR A 378 49.28 -50.41 48.59
N ASP A 379 48.94 -49.32 48.00
CA ASP A 379 48.18 -49.23 46.73
C ASP A 379 46.83 -50.04 46.77
N GLN A 380 46.30 -50.26 48.00
CA GLN A 380 45.06 -50.98 48.21
C GLN A 380 43.90 -49.99 48.41
N ILE A 381 42.69 -50.35 47.92
CA ILE A 381 41.48 -49.63 48.18
C ILE A 381 41.05 -49.85 49.62
N ILE A 382 41.11 -48.79 50.44
CA ILE A 382 40.73 -48.84 51.88
C ILE A 382 39.32 -48.29 52.13
N GLY A 383 38.65 -47.77 51.17
CA GLY A 383 37.29 -47.20 51.23
C GLY A 383 36.85 -46.56 49.94
N PHE A 384 35.66 -45.97 49.97
CA PHE A 384 35.12 -45.18 48.84
C PHE A 384 34.65 -43.85 49.38
N ASP A 385 35.04 -42.77 48.69
CA ASP A 385 34.41 -41.47 48.86
C ASP A 385 33.24 -41.37 47.89
N SER A 386 32.06 -41.14 48.45
CA SER A 386 30.84 -41.05 47.66
C SER A 386 30.25 -39.66 47.78
N THR A 387 30.49 -38.85 46.78
CA THR A 387 29.91 -37.52 46.65
C THR A 387 28.96 -37.49 45.47
N GLY A 388 28.07 -36.49 45.42
CA GLY A 388 27.06 -36.36 44.36
C GLY A 388 27.19 -35.04 43.60
N LEU A 389 26.20 -34.81 42.75
CA LEU A 389 26.08 -33.53 42.01
C LEU A 389 26.14 -32.27 42.93
N PRO A 390 25.50 -32.25 44.14
CA PRO A 390 25.61 -31.09 45.04
C PRO A 390 27.05 -30.75 45.44
N HIS A 391 27.94 -31.73 45.56
CA HIS A 391 29.34 -31.52 45.85
C HIS A 391 30.06 -30.86 44.65
N ALA A 392 29.82 -31.38 43.43
CA ALA A 392 30.37 -30.78 42.21
C ALA A 392 29.92 -29.33 42.03
N VAL A 393 28.61 -29.05 42.26
CA VAL A 393 28.06 -27.69 42.21
C VAL A 393 28.67 -26.80 43.30
N GLY A 394 28.88 -27.33 44.52
CA GLY A 394 29.53 -26.64 45.63
C GLY A 394 30.95 -26.16 45.28
N GLN A 395 31.74 -27.00 44.60
CA GLN A 395 33.08 -26.65 44.11
C GLN A 395 33.05 -25.59 43.04
N VAL A 396 32.04 -25.63 42.12
CA VAL A 396 31.84 -24.57 41.14
C VAL A 396 31.57 -23.21 41.81
N LEU A 397 30.65 -23.20 42.80
CA LEU A 397 30.30 -21.98 43.55
C LEU A 397 31.43 -21.50 44.44
N GLY A 398 32.23 -22.46 45.03
CA GLY A 398 33.45 -22.17 45.78
C GLY A 398 34.62 -21.73 44.93
N ASN A 399 34.49 -21.87 43.58
CA ASN A 399 35.55 -21.59 42.63
C ASN A 399 36.83 -22.36 42.90
N ASP A 400 36.72 -23.64 43.28
CA ASP A 400 37.82 -24.46 43.69
C ASP A 400 38.78 -24.82 42.54
N PHE A 401 38.21 -24.99 41.33
CA PHE A 401 38.97 -25.34 40.12
C PHE A 401 38.72 -24.33 38.98
N PRO A 402 39.26 -23.09 39.10
CA PRO A 402 39.12 -22.09 38.05
C PRO A 402 40.08 -22.37 36.90
N SER A 403 39.57 -22.16 35.68
CA SER A 403 40.37 -22.06 34.46
C SER A 403 40.01 -20.82 33.66
N TRP A 404 40.98 -20.23 33.00
CA TRP A 404 40.74 -19.09 32.13
C TRP A 404 41.57 -19.22 30.87
N THR A 405 41.00 -18.67 29.80
CA THR A 405 41.69 -18.57 28.50
C THR A 405 41.47 -17.18 27.94
N VAL A 406 42.55 -16.53 27.57
CA VAL A 406 42.51 -15.28 26.81
C VAL A 406 43.27 -15.51 25.51
N GLY A 407 42.64 -15.17 24.42
CA GLY A 407 43.21 -15.41 23.10
C GLY A 407 42.76 -14.39 22.06
N VAL A 408 43.45 -14.42 20.94
CA VAL A 408 43.12 -13.61 19.77
C VAL A 408 43.02 -14.56 18.56
N LEU A 409 41.90 -14.52 17.90
CA LEU A 409 41.67 -15.26 16.67
C LEU A 409 41.89 -14.34 15.46
N VAL A 410 42.88 -14.69 14.63
CA VAL A 410 43.20 -13.94 13.40
C VAL A 410 42.82 -14.78 12.19
N GLY A 411 42.03 -14.21 11.27
CA GLY A 411 41.70 -14.83 10.00
C GLY A 411 41.85 -13.84 8.84
N VAL A 412 42.79 -14.14 7.93
CA VAL A 412 43.07 -13.27 6.77
C VAL A 412 42.76 -14.03 5.49
N PRO A 413 41.69 -13.67 4.74
CA PRO A 413 41.47 -14.27 3.43
C PRO A 413 42.52 -13.75 2.42
N VAL A 414 43.30 -14.65 1.82
CA VAL A 414 44.46 -14.30 0.98
C VAL A 414 44.07 -13.45 -0.23
N LEU A 415 43.05 -13.80 -0.98
CA LEU A 415 42.61 -13.06 -2.18
C LEU A 415 41.44 -12.12 -1.89
N ASN A 416 40.55 -12.53 -1.03
CA ASN A 416 39.34 -11.79 -0.62
C ASN A 416 38.50 -11.24 -1.79
N ILE A 417 38.47 -11.97 -2.92
CA ILE A 417 37.83 -11.53 -4.17
C ILE A 417 36.33 -11.30 -3.96
N GLY A 418 35.64 -12.22 -3.29
CA GLY A 418 34.20 -12.15 -3.06
C GLY A 418 33.81 -10.87 -2.27
N ALA A 419 34.46 -10.61 -1.12
CA ALA A 419 34.14 -9.44 -0.32
C ALA A 419 34.49 -8.11 -1.01
N ARG A 420 35.58 -8.09 -1.79
CA ARG A 420 35.94 -6.91 -2.60
C ARG A 420 34.93 -6.64 -3.71
N ALA A 421 34.48 -7.69 -4.42
CA ALA A 421 33.46 -7.57 -5.44
C ALA A 421 32.11 -7.13 -4.87
N GLU A 422 31.73 -7.67 -3.68
CA GLU A 422 30.53 -7.27 -2.97
C GLU A 422 30.58 -5.81 -2.53
N ALA A 423 31.72 -5.35 -1.98
CA ALA A 423 31.90 -3.94 -1.61
C ALA A 423 31.79 -3.02 -2.84
N LYS A 424 32.38 -3.44 -3.99
CA LYS A 424 32.25 -2.66 -5.24
C LYS A 424 30.84 -2.67 -5.80
N ARG A 425 30.13 -3.79 -5.71
CA ARG A 425 28.70 -3.87 -6.09
C ARG A 425 27.85 -2.95 -5.22
N ALA A 426 28.09 -2.92 -3.90
CA ALA A 426 27.36 -2.04 -3.00
C ALA A 426 27.68 -0.56 -3.24
N GLU A 427 28.93 -0.21 -3.63
CA GLU A 427 29.30 1.14 -4.04
C GLU A 427 28.52 1.58 -5.30
N LEU A 428 28.50 0.73 -6.33
CA LEU A 428 27.76 0.99 -7.56
C LEU A 428 26.25 1.13 -7.31
N GLU A 429 25.70 0.41 -6.31
CA GLU A 429 24.30 0.54 -5.91
C GLU A 429 24.01 1.91 -5.28
N VAL A 430 24.94 2.45 -4.47
CA VAL A 430 24.83 3.82 -3.94
C VAL A 430 24.81 4.83 -5.10
N ASP A 431 25.71 4.69 -6.07
CA ASP A 431 25.77 5.61 -7.20
C ASP A 431 24.50 5.49 -8.06
N ARG A 432 23.98 4.27 -8.28
CA ARG A 432 22.74 4.03 -8.97
C ARG A 432 21.55 4.70 -8.27
N THR A 433 21.43 4.56 -6.95
CA THR A 433 20.33 5.17 -6.20
C THR A 433 20.41 6.69 -6.15
N ARG A 434 21.60 7.29 -6.19
CA ARG A 434 21.77 8.74 -6.35
C ARG A 434 21.25 9.24 -7.68
N VAL A 435 21.60 8.56 -8.78
CA VAL A 435 21.10 8.90 -10.13
C VAL A 435 19.58 8.77 -10.18
N LEU A 436 19.00 7.73 -9.55
CA LEU A 436 17.55 7.58 -9.44
C LEU A 436 16.90 8.73 -8.64
N THR A 437 17.55 9.22 -7.59
CA THR A 437 17.09 10.40 -6.84
C THR A 437 17.10 11.66 -7.70
N ASP A 438 18.14 11.85 -8.51
CA ASP A 438 18.22 12.98 -9.45
C ASP A 438 17.15 12.86 -10.55
N GLN A 439 16.88 11.65 -11.05
CA GLN A 439 15.79 11.39 -12.00
C GLN A 439 14.42 11.71 -11.38
N THR A 440 14.19 11.33 -10.12
CA THR A 440 12.96 11.68 -9.38
C THR A 440 12.82 13.20 -9.27
N ARG A 441 13.91 13.91 -8.94
CA ARG A 441 13.92 15.38 -8.87
C ARG A 441 13.57 16.02 -10.23
N GLN A 442 14.11 15.48 -11.33
CA GLN A 442 13.77 15.96 -12.68
C GLN A 442 12.30 15.72 -13.03
N SER A 443 11.76 14.54 -12.69
CA SER A 443 10.36 14.22 -12.97
C SER A 443 9.41 15.12 -12.19
N ILE A 444 9.70 15.41 -10.91
CA ILE A 444 8.95 16.37 -10.10
C ILE A 444 9.00 17.77 -10.71
N ALA A 445 10.19 18.22 -11.13
CA ALA A 445 10.33 19.54 -11.75
C ALA A 445 9.54 19.66 -13.06
N LEU A 446 9.52 18.60 -13.86
CA LEU A 446 8.73 18.55 -15.10
C LEU A 446 7.22 18.54 -14.80
N GLU A 447 6.78 17.75 -13.82
CA GLU A 447 5.38 17.67 -13.41
C GLU A 447 4.86 19.03 -12.91
N VAL A 448 5.59 19.72 -12.01
CA VAL A 448 5.23 21.05 -11.52
C VAL A 448 5.11 22.07 -12.65
N ARG A 449 6.05 22.07 -13.59
CA ARG A 449 6.00 22.97 -14.75
C ARG A 449 4.83 22.67 -15.68
N ASN A 450 4.52 21.39 -15.89
CA ASN A 450 3.41 20.96 -16.73
C ASN A 450 2.07 21.35 -16.10
N THR A 451 1.88 21.09 -14.82
CA THR A 451 0.64 21.43 -14.11
C THR A 451 0.44 22.94 -13.98
N ALA A 452 1.51 23.70 -13.77
CA ALA A 452 1.46 25.17 -13.78
C ALA A 452 1.00 25.73 -15.15
N ARG A 453 1.53 25.18 -16.26
CA ARG A 453 1.08 25.56 -17.61
C ARG A 453 -0.36 25.11 -17.89
N ALA A 454 -0.76 23.93 -17.38
CA ALA A 454 -2.13 23.45 -17.55
C ALA A 454 -3.17 24.41 -16.91
N ILE A 455 -2.87 24.97 -15.73
CA ILE A 455 -3.72 25.97 -15.08
C ILE A 455 -3.82 27.26 -15.93
N ASP A 456 -2.69 27.78 -16.45
CA ASP A 456 -2.70 28.99 -17.30
C ASP A 456 -3.50 28.76 -18.61
N THR A 457 -3.33 27.56 -19.20
CA THR A 457 -4.08 27.17 -20.40
C THR A 457 -5.57 27.07 -20.11
N ALA A 458 -5.95 26.34 -19.07
CA ALA A 458 -7.36 26.15 -18.69
C ALA A 458 -8.04 27.48 -18.32
N ALA A 459 -7.33 28.41 -17.65
CA ALA A 459 -7.85 29.74 -17.35
C ALA A 459 -8.16 30.55 -18.64
N LYS A 460 -7.31 30.44 -19.66
CA LYS A 460 -7.55 31.08 -20.98
C LYS A 460 -8.68 30.40 -21.74
N GLU A 461 -8.80 29.07 -21.64
CA GLU A 461 -9.89 28.29 -22.23
C GLU A 461 -11.25 28.68 -21.65
N ILE A 462 -11.36 28.91 -20.34
CA ILE A 462 -12.61 29.39 -19.70
C ILE A 462 -13.04 30.72 -20.34
N THR A 463 -12.11 31.66 -20.49
CA THR A 463 -12.43 32.98 -21.09
C THR A 463 -12.87 32.85 -22.55
N ALA A 464 -12.18 32.01 -23.32
CA ALA A 464 -12.50 31.79 -24.72
C ALA A 464 -13.84 31.07 -24.92
N THR A 465 -14.10 30.02 -24.15
CA THR A 465 -15.35 29.24 -24.23
C THR A 465 -16.56 30.03 -23.73
N LYS A 466 -16.41 30.85 -22.69
CA LYS A 466 -17.45 31.80 -22.26
C LYS A 466 -17.82 32.79 -23.38
N THR A 467 -16.83 33.43 -24.00
CA THR A 467 -17.08 34.34 -25.12
C THR A 467 -17.74 33.63 -26.30
N ALA A 468 -17.30 32.39 -26.60
CA ALA A 468 -17.91 31.59 -27.68
C ALA A 468 -19.37 31.24 -27.37
N ARG A 469 -19.72 30.87 -26.12
CA ARG A 469 -21.11 30.62 -25.69
C ARG A 469 -21.97 31.88 -25.84
N GLU A 470 -21.48 33.04 -25.33
CA GLU A 470 -22.21 34.32 -25.44
C GLU A 470 -22.46 34.70 -26.92
N ALA A 471 -21.48 34.51 -27.79
CA ALA A 471 -21.64 34.75 -29.22
C ALA A 471 -22.63 33.76 -29.86
N ALA A 472 -22.61 32.47 -29.47
CA ALA A 472 -23.56 31.46 -29.96
C ALA A 472 -24.99 31.75 -29.53
N GLU A 473 -25.21 32.27 -28.31
CA GLU A 473 -26.54 32.69 -27.82
C GLU A 473 -27.09 33.84 -28.64
N GLN A 474 -26.27 34.87 -28.88
CA GLN A 474 -26.66 36.01 -29.69
C GLN A 474 -26.95 35.59 -31.14
N ASN A 475 -26.14 34.68 -31.69
CA ASN A 475 -26.34 34.17 -33.05
C ASN A 475 -27.66 33.38 -33.17
N LEU A 476 -27.99 32.56 -32.18
CA LEU A 476 -29.26 31.82 -32.17
C LEU A 476 -30.46 32.77 -32.11
N ASP A 477 -30.41 33.81 -31.26
CA ASP A 477 -31.49 34.82 -31.18
C ASP A 477 -31.67 35.57 -32.53
N ALA A 478 -30.57 35.96 -33.14
CA ALA A 478 -30.61 36.63 -34.46
C ALA A 478 -31.18 35.71 -35.55
N GLU A 479 -30.77 34.41 -35.58
CA GLU A 479 -31.23 33.48 -36.62
C GLU A 479 -32.68 33.07 -36.42
N ARG A 480 -33.17 32.96 -35.17
CA ARG A 480 -34.62 32.76 -34.87
C ARG A 480 -35.44 33.91 -35.43
N LYS A 481 -35.04 35.18 -35.23
CA LYS A 481 -35.71 36.36 -35.78
C LYS A 481 -35.70 36.37 -37.29
N ARG A 482 -34.62 35.93 -37.95
CA ARG A 482 -34.55 35.77 -39.41
C ARG A 482 -35.52 34.69 -39.90
N TYR A 483 -35.57 33.56 -39.20
CA TYR A 483 -36.50 32.47 -39.55
C TYR A 483 -37.96 32.87 -39.39
N GLU A 484 -38.31 33.60 -38.34
CA GLU A 484 -39.67 34.15 -38.14
C GLU A 484 -40.10 35.04 -39.28
N ASN A 485 -39.16 35.83 -39.83
CA ASN A 485 -39.37 36.72 -40.97
C ASN A 485 -39.21 36.04 -42.35
N GLY A 486 -39.00 34.72 -42.38
CA GLY A 486 -38.87 33.95 -43.62
C GLY A 486 -37.56 34.18 -44.40
N MET A 487 -36.53 34.77 -43.76
CA MET A 487 -35.24 35.10 -44.38
C MET A 487 -34.20 33.99 -44.29
N THR A 488 -34.49 32.89 -43.62
CA THR A 488 -33.61 31.75 -43.45
C THR A 488 -34.39 30.43 -43.38
N THR A 489 -33.70 29.31 -43.42
CA THR A 489 -34.29 27.97 -43.38
C THR A 489 -34.28 27.37 -41.97
N ILE A 490 -35.18 26.41 -41.72
CA ILE A 490 -35.22 25.63 -40.46
C ILE A 490 -33.87 24.94 -40.22
N PHE A 491 -33.23 24.41 -41.25
CA PHE A 491 -31.93 23.75 -41.16
C PHE A 491 -30.88 24.64 -40.49
N GLN A 492 -30.79 25.93 -40.87
CA GLN A 492 -29.85 26.90 -40.33
C GLN A 492 -30.10 27.14 -38.83
N VAL A 493 -31.36 27.28 -38.42
CA VAL A 493 -31.74 27.44 -36.99
C VAL A 493 -31.32 26.22 -36.16
N LEU A 494 -31.62 25.02 -36.66
CA LEU A 494 -31.24 23.76 -35.97
C LEU A 494 -29.72 23.61 -35.86
N GLN A 495 -28.96 23.97 -36.91
CA GLN A 495 -27.49 23.97 -36.90
C GLN A 495 -26.92 24.92 -35.83
N ILE A 496 -27.48 26.11 -35.70
CA ILE A 496 -27.03 27.12 -34.72
C ILE A 496 -27.45 26.69 -33.29
N GLN A 497 -28.62 26.06 -33.13
CA GLN A 497 -29.01 25.46 -31.86
C GLN A 497 -28.00 24.39 -31.40
N GLN A 498 -27.56 23.52 -32.31
CA GLN A 498 -26.53 22.52 -32.00
C GLN A 498 -25.19 23.20 -31.61
N GLN A 499 -24.77 24.24 -32.33
CA GLN A 499 -23.57 25.01 -32.00
C GLN A 499 -23.63 25.65 -30.61
N LEU A 500 -24.81 26.14 -30.18
CA LEU A 500 -25.01 26.67 -28.83
C LEU A 500 -24.90 25.55 -27.77
N SER A 501 -25.54 24.40 -27.99
CA SER A 501 -25.44 23.26 -27.10
C SER A 501 -23.98 22.83 -26.93
N ASP A 502 -23.22 22.71 -28.01
CA ASP A 502 -21.80 22.38 -28.01
C ASP A 502 -20.96 23.46 -27.28
N ALA A 503 -21.27 24.75 -27.46
CA ALA A 503 -20.56 25.83 -26.79
C ALA A 503 -20.77 25.81 -25.27
N ARG A 504 -22.00 25.53 -24.81
CA ARG A 504 -22.33 25.35 -23.39
C ARG A 504 -21.61 24.15 -22.78
N ALA A 505 -21.58 23.02 -23.49
CA ALA A 505 -20.86 21.83 -23.06
C ALA A 505 -19.35 22.11 -22.92
N ARG A 506 -18.74 22.84 -23.87
CA ARG A 506 -17.31 23.21 -23.81
C ARG A 506 -17.00 24.18 -22.68
N GLU A 507 -17.85 25.16 -22.40
CA GLU A 507 -17.65 26.06 -21.23
C GLU A 507 -17.68 25.28 -19.92
N LEU A 508 -18.66 24.39 -19.75
CA LEU A 508 -18.74 23.50 -18.57
C LEU A 508 -17.50 22.62 -18.46
N GLN A 509 -17.06 22.03 -19.58
CA GLN A 509 -15.85 21.21 -19.63
C GLN A 509 -14.60 22.00 -19.24
N ALA A 510 -14.46 23.24 -19.71
CA ALA A 510 -13.32 24.11 -19.37
C ALA A 510 -13.30 24.45 -17.88
N LEU A 511 -14.46 24.73 -17.27
CA LEU A 511 -14.58 24.99 -15.83
C LEU A 511 -14.13 23.78 -15.00
N VAL A 512 -14.58 22.59 -15.36
CA VAL A 512 -14.20 21.35 -14.68
C VAL A 512 -12.71 21.04 -14.89
N ALA A 513 -12.20 21.19 -16.12
CA ALA A 513 -10.79 21.00 -16.45
C ALA A 513 -9.86 21.91 -15.65
N TYR A 514 -10.26 23.18 -15.44
CA TYR A 514 -9.51 24.11 -14.60
C TYR A 514 -9.41 23.63 -13.15
N ASN A 515 -10.54 23.23 -12.54
CA ASN A 515 -10.53 22.75 -11.15
C ASN A 515 -9.72 21.45 -10.99
N LYS A 516 -9.79 20.55 -11.96
CA LYS A 516 -8.92 19.36 -12.00
C LYS A 516 -7.44 19.71 -12.14
N ALA A 517 -7.12 20.73 -12.94
CA ALA A 517 -5.74 21.22 -13.08
C ALA A 517 -5.22 21.83 -11.77
N VAL A 518 -6.08 22.52 -11.00
CA VAL A 518 -5.74 23.05 -9.66
C VAL A 518 -5.43 21.91 -8.69
N SER A 519 -6.26 20.88 -8.65
CA SER A 519 -6.01 19.69 -7.80
C SER A 519 -4.71 18.99 -8.21
N ALA A 520 -4.48 18.80 -9.51
CA ALA A 520 -3.25 18.20 -10.03
C ALA A 520 -2.00 19.03 -9.71
N TYR A 521 -2.12 20.36 -9.71
CA TYR A 521 -1.02 21.24 -9.32
C TYR A 521 -0.69 21.13 -7.83
N HIS A 522 -1.67 21.15 -6.94
CA HIS A 522 -1.44 20.96 -5.50
C HIS A 522 -0.84 19.58 -5.21
N ARG A 523 -1.25 18.56 -5.95
CA ARG A 523 -0.58 17.25 -5.91
C ARG A 523 0.89 17.36 -6.33
N ALA A 524 1.18 18.03 -7.45
CA ALA A 524 2.53 18.18 -7.99
C ALA A 524 3.46 18.97 -7.05
N VAL A 525 2.93 19.94 -6.32
CA VAL A 525 3.64 20.69 -5.26
C VAL A 525 3.75 19.89 -3.97
N GLY A 526 2.83 18.96 -3.70
CA GLY A 526 2.81 18.13 -2.49
C GLY A 526 2.11 18.76 -1.29
N ASP A 527 1.42 19.90 -1.49
CA ASP A 527 0.75 20.66 -0.42
C ASP A 527 -0.77 20.40 -0.33
N LEU A 528 -1.31 19.48 -1.13
CA LEU A 528 -2.75 19.22 -1.22
C LEU A 528 -3.38 18.88 0.13
N LEU A 529 -2.73 18.07 0.97
CA LEU A 529 -3.24 17.69 2.28
C LEU A 529 -3.36 18.90 3.22
N ASP A 530 -2.39 19.82 3.16
CA ASP A 530 -2.38 21.05 3.95
C ASP A 530 -3.49 22.00 3.49
N VAL A 531 -3.68 22.15 2.17
CA VAL A 531 -4.76 22.95 1.56
C VAL A 531 -6.15 22.44 1.96
N ARG A 532 -6.30 21.12 2.10
CA ARG A 532 -7.55 20.46 2.51
C ARG A 532 -7.67 20.24 4.02
N ASN A 533 -6.72 20.74 4.83
CA ASN A 533 -6.67 20.55 6.28
C ASN A 533 -6.75 19.08 6.71
N ILE A 534 -6.14 18.16 5.92
CA ILE A 534 -6.10 16.74 6.23
C ILE A 534 -4.84 16.46 7.04
N LYS A 535 -5.01 16.06 8.29
CA LYS A 535 -3.89 15.63 9.13
C LYS A 535 -3.57 14.16 8.88
N VAL A 536 -2.30 13.88 8.64
CA VAL A 536 -1.80 12.50 8.51
C VAL A 536 -1.53 11.98 9.92
N GLU A 537 -2.49 11.24 10.48
CA GLU A 537 -2.31 10.59 11.77
C GLU A 537 -1.61 9.24 11.55
N GLN A 538 -0.40 9.11 12.08
CA GLN A 538 0.35 7.88 12.14
C GLN A 538 0.54 7.48 13.59
N GLU A 539 0.27 6.21 13.90
CA GLU A 539 0.54 5.67 15.23
C GLU A 539 2.05 5.63 15.47
N PRO A 540 2.55 6.21 16.56
CA PRO A 540 3.98 6.18 16.84
C PRO A 540 4.44 4.75 17.12
N VAL A 541 5.43 4.27 16.37
CA VAL A 541 6.04 2.97 16.59
C VAL A 541 6.98 3.07 17.80
N GLN A 542 6.70 2.26 18.85
CA GLN A 542 7.57 2.17 20.01
C GLN A 542 8.75 1.25 19.70
N GLU A 543 9.95 1.80 19.72
CA GLU A 543 11.19 1.02 19.57
C GLU A 543 11.54 0.32 20.88
N PRO A 544 11.94 -0.98 20.85
CA PRO A 544 12.44 -1.69 22.03
C PRO A 544 13.71 -1.02 22.57
N ARG A 545 13.86 -1.02 23.89
CA ARG A 545 15.10 -0.60 24.52
C ARG A 545 16.08 -1.77 24.57
N LEU A 546 17.25 -1.63 23.96
CA LEU A 546 18.33 -2.60 24.12
C LEU A 546 18.73 -2.66 25.60
N PHE A 547 18.83 -3.87 26.19
CA PHE A 547 19.23 -4.17 27.58
C PHE A 547 18.18 -4.06 28.69
N THR A 548 16.88 -4.04 28.41
CA THR A 548 15.88 -4.17 29.48
C THR A 548 15.54 -5.64 29.74
N PHE A 549 15.95 -6.15 30.91
CA PHE A 549 15.82 -7.56 31.31
C PHE A 549 14.36 -7.99 31.54
N PHE A 550 13.45 -7.04 31.78
CA PHE A 550 12.03 -7.27 32.09
C PHE A 550 11.12 -6.36 31.27
N ASP A 551 11.37 -6.25 29.97
CA ASP A 551 10.49 -5.43 29.15
C ASP A 551 9.16 -6.15 28.86
N ARG A 552 8.12 -5.37 28.61
CA ARG A 552 6.73 -5.79 28.35
C ARG A 552 6.58 -6.77 27.18
N TYR A 553 7.66 -7.04 26.47
CA TYR A 553 7.74 -7.91 25.29
C TYR A 553 8.24 -9.33 25.58
N SER A 554 8.18 -9.79 26.86
CA SER A 554 8.41 -11.20 27.10
C SER A 554 7.30 -12.02 26.42
N TRP A 555 7.66 -13.16 25.80
CA TRP A 555 6.71 -14.05 25.12
C TRP A 555 5.50 -14.44 25.99
N LEU A 556 5.65 -14.44 27.32
CA LEU A 556 4.61 -14.66 28.30
C LEU A 556 3.53 -13.54 28.36
N ASN A 557 3.84 -12.34 27.89
CA ASN A 557 2.92 -11.19 27.94
C ASN A 557 2.38 -10.78 26.57
N TYR A 558 2.88 -11.40 25.48
CA TYR A 558 2.52 -11.03 24.12
C TYR A 558 1.01 -11.19 23.83
N GLU A 559 0.42 -12.30 24.26
CA GLU A 559 -1.02 -12.54 24.09
C GLU A 559 -1.90 -11.58 24.91
N LYS A 560 -1.45 -11.16 26.11
CA LYS A 560 -2.16 -10.17 26.93
C LYS A 560 -2.16 -8.78 26.32
N GLN A 561 -1.09 -8.41 25.62
CA GLN A 561 -1.00 -7.12 24.95
C GLN A 561 -1.87 -7.05 23.70
N GLN A 562 -1.95 -8.10 22.90
CA GLN A 562 -2.90 -8.20 21.78
C GLN A 562 -4.37 -8.18 22.25
N SER A 563 -4.68 -8.86 23.35
CA SER A 563 -6.03 -8.83 23.93
C SER A 563 -6.44 -7.44 24.42
N ASN A 564 -5.52 -6.66 24.97
CA ASN A 564 -5.79 -5.30 25.43
C ASN A 564 -5.91 -4.31 24.25
N ALA A 565 -5.08 -4.43 23.23
CA ALA A 565 -5.17 -3.62 22.01
C ALA A 565 -6.50 -3.84 21.27
N ASN A 566 -6.91 -5.09 21.09
CA ASN A 566 -8.20 -5.45 20.50
C ASN A 566 -9.42 -5.02 21.34
N THR A 567 -9.25 -4.83 22.66
CA THR A 567 -10.32 -4.37 23.54
C THR A 567 -10.46 -2.85 23.53
N GLU A 568 -9.39 -2.12 23.31
CA GLU A 568 -9.41 -0.66 23.12
C GLU A 568 -9.92 -0.25 21.72
N GLU A 569 -9.60 -1.02 20.66
CA GLU A 569 -10.18 -0.81 19.32
C GLU A 569 -11.70 -1.05 19.28
N LYS A 570 -12.22 -1.97 20.09
CA LYS A 570 -13.68 -2.22 20.19
C LYS A 570 -14.43 -1.19 21.03
N LYS A 571 -13.72 -0.31 21.76
CA LYS A 571 -14.32 0.76 22.58
C LYS A 571 -14.28 2.15 21.92
N LYS A 572 -13.59 2.29 20.80
CA LYS A 572 -13.60 3.47 19.92
C LYS A 572 -14.52 3.22 18.71
#